data_b96b5cc83eab8f805597676b356b5944
#
_entry.id   b96b5cc83eab8f805597676b356b5944
#
_cell.length_a   1.000
_cell.length_b   1.000
_cell.length_c   1.000
_cell.angle_alpha   90.00
_cell.angle_beta   90.00
_cell.angle_gamma   90.00
#
_symmetry.space_group_name_H-M   'P 1'
#
loop_
_entity.id
_entity.type
_entity.pdbx_description
1 polymer ?
#
loop_
_entity_poly.entity_id
_entity_poly.type
_entity_poly.pdbx_seq_one_letter_code
_entity_poly.pdbx_strand_id
1 'polypeptide(L)'
;MLILRVTSPAILFKGLLALLLASGLINCSDPATSSGPDSTPVAVPGPVFTTTKYAIQNRPDVRGQIGAVSAGHPLAAQTGLRILQSGGNATDAVIAMAAVLAVVRPHMNGIGGDAFGIFYEGDTQQITALNASGRAGVLASPEFFMAVGEAQVPNTGPLSVTVPGAVAGWVDAHARYGSMEFTELLATGIDYARNGFAVSTRLARDFEEQGGNLNAAGRSLYLPAGAAPPVGSLLRNPRLADSLEVIATEGKQGFYQGAIADRLSAFITELGGYLRRRDFESHNSTWVEPLQGDYLQHRFIVMPPNTQGITQLALFAMADSKPLSTMGHNSADYLHNLIELKKLAFADRDRWVADPELALVPVTQLLDPDYLARRAELVDSQVAATEVTPGFGDEIFAVSNGNHSDTGDTVFLTAVDQWGNAVSWIQSNFAGFGSGLLDEATGILLHNRGSLFTLQRDHPNRIAPGKRPYHTLSPVMALYPDGRFAFTLGTPGGDSQTQTILQITHNLLLFGMTPQQAIEAPRFRSLPGVNLAIEDRISAQVLAELENRGHAIDLIEGWTATFGGAQMIHHDPATGVLTAAADPRREAYSLAY
;
A
#
# COMPACT_ATOMS: atom_id res chain seq x y z
N MET A 1 -48.86 35.01 -30.45
CA MET A 1 -49.09 34.85 -31.91
C MET A 1 -47.91 34.00 -32.40
N LEU A 2 -47.95 32.81 -32.77
CA LEU A 2 -48.89 31.89 -33.39
C LEU A 2 -48.55 30.46 -32.95
N ILE A 3 -49.56 29.70 -32.63
CA ILE A 3 -49.57 28.25 -32.33
C ILE A 3 -49.52 27.48 -33.64
N LEU A 4 -48.82 26.34 -33.72
CA LEU A 4 -49.24 25.20 -34.51
C LEU A 4 -48.72 23.88 -33.98
N ARG A 5 -49.67 23.04 -33.53
CA ARG A 5 -49.58 21.61 -33.28
C ARG A 5 -49.75 20.84 -34.59
N VAL A 6 -49.12 19.66 -34.71
CA VAL A 6 -49.64 18.50 -35.46
C VAL A 6 -48.96 17.23 -34.92
N THR A 7 -49.58 16.39 -34.21
CA THR A 7 -50.22 15.07 -34.22
C THR A 7 -49.49 13.91 -34.90
N SER A 8 -49.36 12.83 -34.12
CA SER A 8 -49.07 11.41 -34.52
C SER A 8 -50.03 10.83 -35.56
N PRO A 9 -49.70 9.67 -36.19
CA PRO A 9 -50.32 8.46 -35.65
C PRO A 9 -49.47 7.17 -35.64
N ALA A 10 -49.91 6.24 -34.78
CA ALA A 10 -49.52 4.85 -34.65
C ALA A 10 -50.13 3.97 -35.75
N ILE A 11 -49.45 2.88 -36.14
CA ILE A 11 -50.07 1.73 -36.81
C ILE A 11 -49.53 0.44 -36.16
N LEU A 12 -50.47 -0.34 -35.61
CA LEU A 12 -50.38 -1.74 -35.23
C LEU A 12 -50.32 -2.66 -36.45
N PHE A 13 -49.56 -3.75 -36.39
CA PHE A 13 -49.98 -5.00 -37.07
C PHE A 13 -49.61 -6.23 -36.23
N LYS A 14 -50.61 -7.02 -35.96
CA LYS A 14 -50.62 -8.38 -35.36
C LYS A 14 -50.64 -9.44 -36.46
N GLY A 15 -50.15 -10.62 -36.17
CA GLY A 15 -50.45 -11.88 -36.86
C GLY A 15 -49.33 -12.88 -36.71
N LEU A 16 -49.39 -13.85 -35.96
CA LEU A 16 -50.10 -15.11 -35.75
C LEU A 16 -49.53 -16.28 -36.60
N LEU A 17 -48.99 -17.28 -35.86
CA LEU A 17 -49.15 -18.75 -35.89
C LEU A 17 -48.55 -19.54 -37.09
N ALA A 18 -47.78 -20.58 -36.90
CA ALA A 18 -48.13 -21.98 -36.68
C ALA A 18 -46.96 -22.97 -36.87
N LEU A 19 -46.95 -23.95 -36.03
CA LEU A 19 -46.31 -25.27 -36.03
C LEU A 19 -46.08 -25.93 -37.39
N LEU A 20 -44.99 -26.73 -37.51
CA LEU A 20 -45.04 -28.10 -38.02
C LEU A 20 -43.80 -28.91 -37.59
N LEU A 21 -44.05 -30.04 -36.94
CA LEU A 21 -43.17 -31.15 -36.65
C LEU A 21 -42.93 -31.98 -37.92
N ALA A 22 -41.71 -32.46 -38.14
CA ALA A 22 -41.51 -33.76 -38.85
C ALA A 22 -40.15 -34.34 -38.49
N SER A 23 -40.21 -35.51 -37.95
CA SER A 23 -39.18 -36.50 -37.64
C SER A 23 -38.46 -37.04 -38.89
N GLY A 24 -37.17 -37.30 -38.76
CA GLY A 24 -36.40 -38.08 -39.73
C GLY A 24 -35.15 -38.69 -39.11
N LEU A 25 -35.30 -39.95 -38.66
CA LEU A 25 -34.19 -40.84 -38.29
C LEU A 25 -33.45 -41.30 -39.56
N ILE A 26 -32.13 -41.10 -39.61
CA ILE A 26 -31.27 -41.94 -40.44
C ILE A 26 -30.05 -42.33 -39.58
N ASN A 27 -29.97 -43.65 -39.38
CA ASN A 27 -28.87 -44.41 -38.79
C ASN A 27 -27.82 -44.62 -39.86
N CYS A 28 -26.54 -44.40 -39.58
CA CYS A 28 -25.42 -45.11 -40.22
C CYS A 28 -24.19 -45.13 -39.32
N SER A 29 -23.96 -46.31 -38.83
CA SER A 29 -22.73 -47.05 -38.40
C SER A 29 -21.38 -46.36 -38.41
N ASP A 30 -20.64 -46.59 -37.27
CA ASP A 30 -19.23 -46.42 -36.97
C ASP A 30 -18.27 -47.07 -37.96
N PRO A 31 -17.01 -46.59 -38.00
CA PRO A 31 -15.99 -47.41 -37.34
C PRO A 31 -14.98 -46.67 -36.46
N ALA A 32 -14.75 -47.29 -35.36
CA ALA A 32 -13.67 -47.40 -34.39
C ALA A 32 -12.36 -46.55 -34.49
N THR A 33 -12.01 -46.10 -33.25
CA THR A 33 -10.68 -46.04 -32.58
C THR A 33 -9.77 -44.86 -32.83
N SER A 34 -9.68 -44.02 -31.76
CA SER A 34 -8.44 -43.84 -31.04
C SER A 34 -8.73 -43.04 -29.74
N SER A 35 -8.49 -43.68 -28.61
CA SER A 35 -8.54 -43.12 -27.29
C SER A 35 -7.36 -42.19 -27.05
N GLY A 36 -7.62 -40.85 -27.12
CA GLY A 36 -6.75 -39.85 -26.50
C GLY A 36 -7.29 -39.54 -25.10
N PRO A 37 -6.47 -39.15 -24.13
CA PRO A 37 -6.96 -38.88 -22.80
C PRO A 37 -7.90 -37.67 -22.80
N ASP A 38 -9.08 -37.90 -22.30
CA ASP A 38 -10.15 -36.92 -22.09
C ASP A 38 -9.68 -35.89 -21.05
N SER A 39 -9.10 -34.79 -21.50
CA SER A 39 -8.83 -33.63 -20.64
C SER A 39 -10.06 -32.75 -20.59
N THR A 40 -11.09 -33.23 -19.90
CA THR A 40 -12.10 -32.31 -19.37
C THR A 40 -11.38 -31.34 -18.44
N PRO A 41 -11.48 -30.03 -18.65
CA PRO A 41 -10.96 -29.08 -17.66
C PRO A 41 -11.64 -29.40 -16.35
N VAL A 42 -10.86 -29.81 -15.34
CA VAL A 42 -11.37 -29.87 -13.97
C VAL A 42 -11.78 -28.44 -13.64
N ALA A 43 -13.09 -28.21 -13.54
CA ALA A 43 -13.60 -26.96 -13.08
C ALA A 43 -13.03 -26.74 -11.68
N VAL A 44 -12.06 -25.82 -11.57
CA VAL A 44 -11.59 -25.35 -10.27
C VAL A 44 -12.81 -24.75 -9.60
N PRO A 45 -13.26 -25.27 -8.45
CA PRO A 45 -14.38 -24.64 -7.74
C PRO A 45 -13.96 -23.21 -7.46
N GLY A 46 -14.68 -22.24 -8.03
CA GLY A 46 -14.54 -20.85 -7.62
C GLY A 46 -14.73 -20.77 -6.10
N PRO A 47 -14.16 -19.78 -5.41
CA PRO A 47 -14.30 -19.67 -3.97
C PRO A 47 -15.78 -19.71 -3.62
N VAL A 48 -16.20 -20.79 -2.99
CA VAL A 48 -17.54 -20.89 -2.40
C VAL A 48 -17.49 -19.95 -1.21
N PHE A 49 -17.98 -18.73 -1.40
CA PHE A 49 -18.20 -17.78 -0.30
C PHE A 49 -19.22 -18.38 0.67
N THR A 50 -18.74 -19.25 1.55
CA THR A 50 -19.55 -19.77 2.63
C THR A 50 -19.78 -18.62 3.60
N THR A 51 -20.98 -18.10 3.59
CA THR A 51 -21.45 -17.16 4.58
C THR A 51 -21.10 -17.66 5.98
N THR A 52 -20.27 -16.88 6.72
CA THR A 52 -20.48 -16.71 8.14
C THR A 52 -19.84 -17.59 9.18
N LYS A 53 -18.63 -18.09 9.00
CA LYS A 53 -17.97 -18.64 10.20
C LYS A 53 -16.99 -17.66 10.89
N TYR A 54 -16.57 -16.55 10.24
CA TYR A 54 -15.30 -15.92 10.59
C TYR A 54 -15.32 -14.45 10.95
N ALA A 55 -16.30 -13.67 10.55
CA ALA A 55 -16.30 -12.26 10.95
C ALA A 55 -17.70 -11.65 10.91
N ILE A 56 -18.01 -10.86 11.92
CA ILE A 56 -19.09 -9.88 11.82
C ILE A 56 -18.55 -8.77 10.93
N GLN A 57 -19.08 -8.66 9.72
CA GLN A 57 -18.76 -7.61 8.77
C GLN A 57 -19.48 -6.31 9.18
N ASN A 58 -18.72 -5.21 9.40
CA ASN A 58 -19.30 -3.92 9.75
C ASN A 58 -19.65 -3.07 8.54
N ARG A 59 -18.98 -3.30 7.40
CA ARG A 59 -19.22 -2.61 6.14
C ARG A 59 -19.60 -3.60 5.05
N PRO A 60 -20.52 -3.25 4.13
CA PRO A 60 -20.80 -4.09 2.98
C PRO A 60 -19.61 -4.16 2.03
N ASP A 61 -19.51 -5.26 1.27
CA ASP A 61 -18.68 -5.26 0.06
C ASP A 61 -19.24 -4.25 -0.93
N VAL A 62 -18.39 -3.45 -1.55
CA VAL A 62 -18.77 -2.47 -2.56
C VAL A 62 -18.52 -3.09 -3.94
N ARG A 63 -19.55 -3.25 -4.74
CA ARG A 63 -19.49 -3.96 -6.03
C ARG A 63 -19.84 -3.04 -7.20
N GLY A 64 -19.12 -3.19 -8.31
CA GLY A 64 -19.36 -2.53 -9.58
C GLY A 64 -18.86 -3.38 -10.74
N GLN A 65 -19.20 -2.99 -11.97
CA GLN A 65 -18.78 -3.69 -13.19
C GLN A 65 -17.89 -2.86 -14.10
N ILE A 66 -17.88 -1.55 -13.92
CA ILE A 66 -17.20 -0.62 -14.84
C ILE A 66 -15.91 -0.12 -14.23
N GLY A 67 -15.95 0.25 -12.94
CA GLY A 67 -14.76 0.77 -12.27
C GLY A 67 -14.91 0.77 -10.75
N ALA A 68 -13.78 0.77 -10.07
CA ALA A 68 -13.72 0.76 -8.62
C ALA A 68 -12.51 1.54 -8.10
N VAL A 69 -12.67 2.16 -6.93
CA VAL A 69 -11.60 2.84 -6.19
C VAL A 69 -11.65 2.48 -4.72
N SER A 70 -10.48 2.46 -4.08
CA SER A 70 -10.38 2.36 -2.63
C SER A 70 -9.23 3.25 -2.13
N ALA A 71 -9.48 4.04 -1.10
CA ALA A 71 -8.52 5.03 -0.60
C ALA A 71 -8.66 5.26 0.92
N GLY A 72 -7.60 5.79 1.53
CA GLY A 72 -7.51 6.04 2.98
C GLY A 72 -8.43 7.13 3.54
N HIS A 73 -9.29 7.75 2.71
CA HIS A 73 -10.23 8.79 3.13
C HIS A 73 -11.43 8.89 2.16
N PRO A 74 -12.67 9.14 2.64
CA PRO A 74 -13.86 9.22 1.78
C PRO A 74 -13.78 10.29 0.70
N LEU A 75 -13.22 11.46 0.99
CA LEU A 75 -13.06 12.55 0.02
C LEU A 75 -12.13 12.14 -1.14
N ALA A 76 -11.10 11.36 -0.85
CA ALA A 76 -10.20 10.83 -1.89
C ALA A 76 -10.91 9.77 -2.74
N ALA A 77 -11.60 8.80 -2.13
CA ALA A 77 -12.35 7.79 -2.86
C ALA A 77 -13.43 8.41 -3.76
N GLN A 78 -14.16 9.41 -3.26
CA GLN A 78 -15.14 10.16 -4.05
C GLN A 78 -14.49 10.88 -5.25
N THR A 79 -13.31 11.46 -5.04
CA THR A 79 -12.56 12.13 -6.14
C THR A 79 -12.14 11.12 -7.19
N GLY A 80 -11.55 9.99 -6.80
CA GLY A 80 -11.15 8.95 -7.74
C GLY A 80 -12.32 8.38 -8.54
N LEU A 81 -13.46 8.12 -7.88
CA LEU A 81 -14.66 7.66 -8.58
C LEU A 81 -15.15 8.69 -9.62
N ARG A 82 -15.15 9.98 -9.26
CA ARG A 82 -15.53 11.04 -10.20
C ARG A 82 -14.60 11.10 -11.41
N ILE A 83 -13.30 10.95 -11.23
CA ILE A 83 -12.34 10.90 -12.34
C ILE A 83 -12.67 9.73 -13.26
N LEU A 84 -12.87 8.51 -12.74
CA LEU A 84 -13.25 7.35 -13.56
C LEU A 84 -14.56 7.59 -14.32
N GLN A 85 -15.59 8.13 -13.66
CA GLN A 85 -16.88 8.45 -14.28
C GLN A 85 -16.82 9.58 -15.32
N SER A 86 -15.81 10.46 -15.23
CA SER A 86 -15.56 11.53 -16.21
C SER A 86 -14.73 11.05 -17.41
N GLY A 87 -14.37 9.76 -17.47
CA GLY A 87 -13.62 9.17 -18.57
C GLY A 87 -12.11 9.08 -18.36
N GLY A 88 -11.63 9.43 -17.18
CA GLY A 88 -10.24 9.17 -16.76
C GLY A 88 -9.97 7.69 -16.51
N ASN A 89 -8.71 7.30 -16.59
CA ASN A 89 -8.28 5.93 -16.33
C ASN A 89 -7.87 5.69 -14.86
N ALA A 90 -7.43 4.47 -14.54
CA ALA A 90 -7.02 4.09 -13.19
C ALA A 90 -5.84 4.94 -12.66
N THR A 91 -4.90 5.33 -13.53
CA THR A 91 -3.77 6.19 -13.14
C THR A 91 -4.22 7.61 -12.84
N ASP A 92 -5.11 8.18 -13.65
CA ASP A 92 -5.70 9.50 -13.40
C ASP A 92 -6.42 9.51 -12.04
N ALA A 93 -7.25 8.49 -11.78
CA ALA A 93 -7.97 8.36 -10.52
C ALA A 93 -7.01 8.28 -9.32
N VAL A 94 -5.93 7.51 -9.43
CA VAL A 94 -4.93 7.36 -8.36
C VAL A 94 -4.20 8.66 -8.09
N ILE A 95 -3.78 9.40 -9.11
CA ILE A 95 -3.11 10.70 -8.94
C ILE A 95 -4.04 11.71 -8.26
N ALA A 96 -5.29 11.80 -8.69
CA ALA A 96 -6.27 12.68 -8.09
C ALA A 96 -6.57 12.32 -6.62
N MET A 97 -6.67 11.02 -6.31
CA MET A 97 -6.81 10.53 -4.93
C MET A 97 -5.57 10.85 -4.09
N ALA A 98 -4.36 10.69 -4.64
CA ALA A 98 -3.11 10.97 -3.95
C ALA A 98 -2.97 12.46 -3.62
N ALA A 99 -3.34 13.36 -4.54
CA ALA A 99 -3.36 14.79 -4.31
C ALA A 99 -4.34 15.19 -3.19
N VAL A 100 -5.55 14.61 -3.17
CA VAL A 100 -6.50 14.84 -2.08
C VAL A 100 -5.97 14.29 -0.75
N LEU A 101 -5.41 13.07 -0.73
CA LEU A 101 -4.85 12.47 0.49
C LEU A 101 -3.69 13.28 1.07
N ALA A 102 -2.87 13.91 0.23
CA ALA A 102 -1.80 14.80 0.67
C ALA A 102 -2.32 16.00 1.49
N VAL A 103 -3.57 16.38 1.28
CA VAL A 103 -4.24 17.48 2.00
C VAL A 103 -5.04 16.98 3.20
N VAL A 104 -5.87 15.94 3.02
CA VAL A 104 -6.83 15.50 4.05
C VAL A 104 -6.26 14.51 5.06
N ARG A 105 -5.04 13.96 4.79
CA ARG A 105 -4.29 13.07 5.69
C ARG A 105 -2.82 13.51 5.81
N PRO A 106 -2.57 14.78 6.17
CA PRO A 106 -1.24 15.38 6.08
C PRO A 106 -0.21 14.75 7.02
N HIS A 107 -0.65 14.15 8.15
CA HIS A 107 0.23 13.42 9.07
C HIS A 107 0.77 12.12 8.50
N MET A 108 0.10 11.52 7.51
CA MET A 108 0.46 10.21 6.95
C MET A 108 1.26 10.30 5.67
N ASN A 109 0.99 11.31 4.83
CA ASN A 109 1.56 11.46 3.50
C ASN A 109 1.54 12.91 3.04
N GLY A 110 2.17 13.19 1.89
CA GLY A 110 2.16 14.53 1.30
C GLY A 110 3.10 14.63 0.11
N ILE A 111 3.16 15.82 -0.48
CA ILE A 111 4.12 16.13 -1.56
C ILE A 111 5.57 16.23 -1.05
N GLY A 112 5.76 16.30 0.26
CA GLY A 112 7.07 16.17 0.91
C GLY A 112 7.44 14.73 1.29
N GLY A 113 6.73 13.72 0.77
CA GLY A 113 6.90 12.29 1.03
C GLY A 113 7.42 11.49 -0.15
N ASP A 114 7.32 10.15 -0.04
CA ASP A 114 7.70 9.17 -1.05
C ASP A 114 6.50 8.39 -1.58
N ALA A 115 6.64 7.77 -2.77
CA ALA A 115 5.61 6.94 -3.36
C ALA A 115 6.17 5.74 -4.13
N PHE A 116 5.33 4.70 -4.29
CA PHE A 116 5.56 3.56 -5.17
C PHE A 116 4.26 3.17 -5.85
N GLY A 117 4.35 2.70 -7.10
CA GLY A 117 3.20 2.25 -7.86
C GLY A 117 3.47 0.96 -8.63
N ILE A 118 2.48 0.08 -8.70
CA ILE A 118 2.43 -1.06 -9.62
C ILE A 118 1.24 -0.84 -10.54
N PHE A 119 1.46 -0.97 -11.83
CA PHE A 119 0.50 -0.72 -12.89
C PHE A 119 0.28 -1.98 -13.70
N TYR A 120 -0.97 -2.30 -13.97
CA TYR A 120 -1.40 -3.38 -14.85
C TYR A 120 -2.21 -2.78 -15.99
N GLU A 121 -1.85 -3.11 -17.22
CA GLU A 121 -2.55 -2.71 -18.44
C GLU A 121 -3.52 -3.83 -18.84
N GLY A 122 -4.83 -3.53 -18.88
CA GLY A 122 -5.87 -4.52 -19.14
C GLY A 122 -5.75 -5.20 -20.50
N ASP A 123 -5.44 -4.42 -21.56
CA ASP A 123 -5.37 -4.92 -22.94
C ASP A 123 -4.15 -5.80 -23.21
N THR A 124 -3.00 -5.44 -22.63
CA THR A 124 -1.70 -6.09 -22.91
C THR A 124 -1.28 -7.07 -21.83
N GLN A 125 -1.91 -7.00 -20.66
CA GLN A 125 -1.52 -7.70 -19.42
C GLN A 125 -0.07 -7.35 -18.98
N GLN A 126 0.47 -6.24 -19.46
CA GLN A 126 1.78 -5.79 -19.05
C GLN A 126 1.75 -5.20 -17.65
N ILE A 127 2.83 -5.45 -16.91
CA ILE A 127 3.01 -4.94 -15.57
C ILE A 127 4.27 -4.08 -15.54
N THR A 128 4.15 -2.93 -14.93
CA THR A 128 5.29 -2.05 -14.66
C THR A 128 5.25 -1.56 -13.23
N ALA A 129 6.41 -1.16 -12.73
CA ALA A 129 6.51 -0.64 -11.37
C ALA A 129 7.34 0.65 -11.33
N LEU A 130 6.91 1.59 -10.49
CA LEU A 130 7.54 2.89 -10.32
C LEU A 130 8.05 3.05 -8.90
N ASN A 131 9.37 3.28 -8.77
CA ASN A 131 10.02 3.65 -7.52
C ASN A 131 10.21 5.17 -7.49
N ALA A 132 9.39 5.85 -6.71
CA ALA A 132 9.47 7.28 -6.46
C ALA A 132 9.87 7.54 -4.99
N SER A 133 10.85 6.79 -4.48
CA SER A 133 11.52 7.10 -3.21
C SER A 133 12.69 8.04 -3.41
N GLY A 134 12.87 8.94 -2.44
CA GLY A 134 13.93 9.92 -2.48
C GLY A 134 15.29 9.38 -2.12
N ARG A 135 16.32 10.07 -2.58
CA ARG A 135 17.72 9.75 -2.29
C ARG A 135 18.28 10.66 -1.19
N ALA A 136 19.24 10.15 -0.44
CA ALA A 136 20.06 10.95 0.46
C ALA A 136 20.88 11.98 -0.35
N GLY A 137 21.03 13.18 0.18
CA GLY A 137 21.81 14.23 -0.49
C GLY A 137 23.30 13.92 -0.56
N VAL A 138 24.02 14.67 -1.39
CA VAL A 138 25.46 14.47 -1.64
C VAL A 138 26.34 14.65 -0.41
N LEU A 139 25.85 15.29 0.65
CA LEU A 139 26.57 15.45 1.92
C LEU A 139 26.25 14.33 2.93
N ALA A 140 25.31 13.45 2.63
CA ALA A 140 24.87 12.41 3.53
C ALA A 140 25.90 11.28 3.62
N SER A 141 26.84 11.40 4.53
CA SER A 141 27.83 10.36 4.83
C SER A 141 27.89 10.08 6.33
N PRO A 142 28.34 8.91 6.76
CA PRO A 142 28.53 8.62 8.19
C PRO A 142 29.44 9.64 8.87
N GLU A 143 30.46 10.14 8.17
CA GLU A 143 31.39 11.14 8.67
C GLU A 143 30.69 12.48 8.93
N PHE A 144 29.72 12.86 8.08
CA PHE A 144 28.88 14.04 8.30
C PHE A 144 28.09 13.90 9.60
N PHE A 145 27.42 12.76 9.81
CA PHE A 145 26.64 12.51 11.02
C PHE A 145 27.50 12.51 12.28
N MET A 146 28.65 11.87 12.24
CA MET A 146 29.60 11.88 13.34
C MET A 146 30.12 13.31 13.64
N ALA A 147 30.37 14.11 12.61
CA ALA A 147 30.86 15.49 12.78
C ALA A 147 29.80 16.40 13.44
N VAL A 148 28.50 16.12 13.26
CA VAL A 148 27.43 16.86 13.93
C VAL A 148 27.01 16.22 15.27
N GLY A 149 27.71 15.16 15.71
CA GLY A 149 27.53 14.53 17.02
C GLY A 149 26.49 13.41 17.07
N GLU A 150 26.04 12.91 15.91
CA GLU A 150 25.03 11.84 15.83
C GLU A 150 25.67 10.45 15.76
N ALA A 151 25.25 9.55 16.66
CA ALA A 151 25.66 8.15 16.66
C ALA A 151 24.74 7.26 15.79
N GLN A 152 23.59 7.75 15.41
CA GLN A 152 22.61 7.13 14.52
C GLN A 152 21.87 8.21 13.72
N VAL A 153 21.18 7.82 12.66
CA VAL A 153 20.32 8.78 11.94
C VAL A 153 19.10 9.10 12.81
N PRO A 154 18.83 10.39 13.12
CA PRO A 154 17.71 10.77 13.97
C PRO A 154 16.34 10.39 13.36
N ASN A 155 15.36 10.12 14.21
CA ASN A 155 13.99 9.81 13.78
C ASN A 155 13.20 11.03 13.30
N THR A 156 13.60 12.24 13.71
CA THR A 156 12.94 13.50 13.38
C THR A 156 13.95 14.58 13.05
N GLY A 157 13.46 15.72 12.58
CA GLY A 157 14.31 16.86 12.24
C GLY A 157 15.00 16.73 10.88
N PRO A 158 15.90 17.69 10.54
CA PRO A 158 16.41 17.87 9.19
C PRO A 158 17.37 16.76 8.72
N LEU A 159 17.94 15.99 9.64
CA LEU A 159 18.87 14.89 9.34
C LEU A 159 18.14 13.60 8.95
N SER A 160 16.83 13.52 9.19
CA SER A 160 16.00 12.37 8.79
C SER A 160 15.36 12.51 7.40
N VAL A 161 15.53 13.66 6.74
CA VAL A 161 14.88 13.97 5.46
C VAL A 161 15.75 13.52 4.30
N THR A 162 15.19 12.74 3.36
CA THR A 162 15.75 12.55 2.02
C THR A 162 14.99 13.43 1.02
N VAL A 163 15.41 13.50 -0.25
CA VAL A 163 14.70 14.29 -1.25
C VAL A 163 13.27 13.76 -1.38
N PRO A 164 12.21 14.58 -1.26
CA PRO A 164 10.85 14.11 -1.46
C PRO A 164 10.63 13.56 -2.87
N GLY A 165 10.09 12.34 -3.00
CA GLY A 165 9.94 11.65 -4.28
C GLY A 165 8.53 11.62 -4.84
N ALA A 166 7.49 11.86 -4.03
CA ALA A 166 6.09 11.66 -4.39
C ALA A 166 5.66 12.43 -5.65
N VAL A 167 6.08 13.70 -5.78
CA VAL A 167 5.74 14.55 -6.94
C VAL A 167 6.33 14.00 -8.24
N ALA A 168 7.59 13.52 -8.21
CA ALA A 168 8.17 12.87 -9.39
C ALA A 168 7.38 11.63 -9.78
N GLY A 169 6.92 10.85 -8.77
CA GLY A 169 6.06 9.69 -9.00
C GLY A 169 4.75 10.04 -9.70
N TRP A 170 4.05 11.09 -9.26
CA TRP A 170 2.80 11.53 -9.88
C TRP A 170 3.01 11.94 -11.35
N VAL A 171 4.02 12.77 -11.60
CA VAL A 171 4.29 13.28 -12.95
C VAL A 171 4.75 12.18 -13.88
N ASP A 172 5.62 11.26 -13.42
CA ASP A 172 6.11 10.16 -14.27
C ASP A 172 5.02 9.11 -14.54
N ALA A 173 4.16 8.82 -13.56
CA ALA A 173 2.99 7.97 -13.77
C ALA A 173 2.01 8.60 -14.77
N HIS A 174 1.71 9.89 -14.62
CA HIS A 174 0.87 10.63 -15.54
C HIS A 174 1.46 10.68 -16.96
N ALA A 175 2.74 10.99 -17.10
CA ALA A 175 3.39 11.08 -18.39
C ALA A 175 3.38 9.76 -19.18
N ARG A 176 3.33 8.61 -18.49
CA ARG A 176 3.30 7.29 -19.12
C ARG A 176 1.89 6.77 -19.37
N TYR A 177 0.98 6.98 -18.42
CA TYR A 177 -0.33 6.35 -18.39
C TYR A 177 -1.52 7.30 -18.25
N GLY A 178 -1.30 8.57 -17.93
CA GLY A 178 -2.37 9.56 -17.78
C GLY A 178 -3.12 9.82 -19.08
N SER A 179 -4.41 10.08 -18.98
CA SER A 179 -5.28 10.40 -20.11
C SER A 179 -6.00 11.74 -19.98
N MET A 180 -6.12 12.26 -18.75
CA MET A 180 -6.69 13.58 -18.48
C MET A 180 -5.60 14.63 -18.26
N GLU A 181 -5.94 15.90 -18.34
CA GLU A 181 -5.01 16.99 -18.03
C GLU A 181 -4.56 16.94 -16.56
N PHE A 182 -3.27 17.04 -16.31
CA PHE A 182 -2.69 16.94 -14.96
C PHE A 182 -3.25 18.01 -14.01
N THR A 183 -3.57 19.20 -14.52
CA THR A 183 -4.21 20.28 -13.77
C THR A 183 -5.60 19.90 -13.26
N GLU A 184 -6.37 19.14 -14.03
CA GLU A 184 -7.71 18.66 -13.63
C GLU A 184 -7.59 17.62 -12.51
N LEU A 185 -6.58 16.75 -12.54
CA LEU A 185 -6.35 15.73 -11.52
C LEU A 185 -6.03 16.36 -10.16
N LEU A 186 -5.27 17.44 -10.12
CA LEU A 186 -4.88 18.10 -8.88
C LEU A 186 -5.92 19.09 -8.36
N ALA A 187 -6.89 19.51 -9.19
CA ALA A 187 -7.84 20.59 -8.87
C ALA A 187 -8.59 20.38 -7.54
N THR A 188 -9.05 19.17 -7.27
CA THR A 188 -9.78 18.87 -6.00
C THR A 188 -8.89 18.96 -4.78
N GLY A 189 -7.64 18.48 -4.86
CA GLY A 189 -6.65 18.62 -3.79
C GLY A 189 -6.34 20.10 -3.51
N ILE A 190 -6.16 20.90 -4.57
CA ILE A 190 -5.93 22.34 -4.48
C ILE A 190 -7.12 23.03 -3.81
N ASP A 191 -8.35 22.69 -4.21
CA ASP A 191 -9.56 23.24 -3.61
C ASP A 191 -9.67 22.95 -2.12
N TYR A 192 -9.48 21.70 -1.68
CA TYR A 192 -9.48 21.35 -0.26
C TYR A 192 -8.35 22.02 0.53
N ALA A 193 -7.18 22.17 -0.05
CA ALA A 193 -6.08 22.88 0.61
C ALA A 193 -6.41 24.37 0.80
N ARG A 194 -6.99 25.02 -0.21
CA ARG A 194 -7.30 26.45 -0.22
C ARG A 194 -8.54 26.80 0.59
N ASN A 195 -9.65 26.11 0.33
CA ASN A 195 -10.95 26.42 0.89
C ASN A 195 -11.28 25.62 2.15
N GLY A 196 -10.55 24.55 2.39
CA GLY A 196 -10.63 23.72 3.59
C GLY A 196 -11.52 22.49 3.43
N PHE A 197 -11.29 21.54 4.32
CA PHE A 197 -12.09 20.33 4.49
C PHE A 197 -12.43 20.14 5.97
N ALA A 198 -13.51 19.40 6.26
CA ALA A 198 -13.95 19.18 7.63
C ALA A 198 -13.01 18.21 8.37
N VAL A 199 -12.55 18.60 9.55
CA VAL A 199 -11.77 17.76 10.45
C VAL A 199 -12.65 16.62 10.97
N SER A 200 -12.25 15.39 10.76
CA SER A 200 -12.92 14.21 11.28
C SER A 200 -12.50 13.91 12.73
N THR A 201 -13.29 13.07 13.42
CA THR A 201 -12.95 12.59 14.76
C THR A 201 -11.61 11.86 14.77
N ARG A 202 -11.35 11.06 13.74
CA ARG A 202 -10.12 10.31 13.63
C ARG A 202 -8.92 11.23 13.37
N LEU A 203 -9.07 12.21 12.48
CA LEU A 203 -7.99 13.15 12.16
C LEU A 203 -7.61 14.00 13.37
N ALA A 204 -8.60 14.49 14.13
CA ALA A 204 -8.35 15.24 15.36
C ALA A 204 -7.54 14.41 16.36
N ARG A 205 -7.94 13.16 16.57
CA ARG A 205 -7.22 12.21 17.44
C ARG A 205 -5.79 11.94 16.93
N ASP A 206 -5.61 11.68 15.64
CA ASP A 206 -4.28 11.44 15.05
C ASP A 206 -3.36 12.65 15.24
N PHE A 207 -3.89 13.88 15.14
CA PHE A 207 -3.12 15.11 15.38
C PHE A 207 -2.66 15.24 16.84
N GLU A 208 -3.52 14.92 17.80
CA GLU A 208 -3.18 14.94 19.22
C GLU A 208 -2.15 13.87 19.58
N GLU A 209 -2.32 12.66 19.07
CA GLU A 209 -1.43 11.53 19.35
C GLU A 209 -0.04 11.68 18.71
N GLN A 210 0.05 12.29 17.53
CA GLN A 210 1.26 12.27 16.71
C GLN A 210 1.93 13.64 16.53
N GLY A 211 1.27 14.74 16.87
CA GLY A 211 1.75 16.10 16.62
C GLY A 211 2.86 16.59 17.56
N GLY A 212 3.33 15.77 18.49
CA GLY A 212 4.32 16.17 19.51
C GLY A 212 5.65 16.71 18.95
N ASN A 213 6.08 16.21 17.81
CA ASN A 213 7.37 16.56 17.18
C ASN A 213 7.27 17.70 16.16
N LEU A 214 6.11 18.29 15.94
CA LEU A 214 5.92 19.36 14.98
C LEU A 214 6.72 20.60 15.36
N ASN A 215 7.35 21.27 14.38
CA ASN A 215 7.95 22.59 14.53
C ASN A 215 6.86 23.67 14.77
N ALA A 216 7.27 24.91 15.00
CA ALA A 216 6.33 26.00 15.32
C ALA A 216 5.27 26.19 14.22
N ALA A 217 5.64 26.15 12.95
CA ALA A 217 4.73 26.29 11.82
C ALA A 217 3.72 25.13 11.76
N GLY A 218 4.18 23.89 11.93
CA GLY A 218 3.33 22.71 11.97
C GLY A 218 2.35 22.73 13.15
N ARG A 219 2.80 23.14 14.33
CA ARG A 219 1.91 23.32 15.50
C ARG A 219 0.87 24.42 15.28
N SER A 220 1.27 25.53 14.69
CA SER A 220 0.34 26.62 14.39
C SER A 220 -0.79 26.16 13.45
N LEU A 221 -0.48 25.27 12.50
CA LEU A 221 -1.45 24.77 11.53
C LEU A 221 -2.31 23.60 12.05
N TYR A 222 -1.68 22.58 12.65
CA TYR A 222 -2.33 21.32 12.99
C TYR A 222 -2.74 21.19 14.46
N LEU A 223 -2.12 21.96 15.35
CA LEU A 223 -2.43 22.02 16.79
C LEU A 223 -2.59 23.47 17.27
N PRO A 224 -3.48 24.27 16.65
CA PRO A 224 -3.69 25.66 17.07
C PRO A 224 -4.08 25.71 18.55
N ALA A 225 -3.46 26.62 19.30
CA ALA A 225 -3.62 26.73 20.77
C ALA A 225 -3.21 25.45 21.54
N GLY A 226 -2.41 24.57 20.94
CA GLY A 226 -1.87 23.34 21.58
C GLY A 226 -2.80 22.13 21.55
N ALA A 227 -3.91 22.17 20.82
CA ALA A 227 -4.85 21.06 20.65
C ALA A 227 -5.26 20.91 19.19
N ALA A 228 -5.77 19.74 18.83
CA ALA A 228 -6.31 19.51 17.48
C ALA A 228 -7.50 20.45 17.19
N PRO A 229 -7.69 20.86 15.92
CA PRO A 229 -8.87 21.62 15.54
C PRO A 229 -10.16 20.87 15.90
N PRO A 230 -11.23 21.55 16.31
CA PRO A 230 -12.49 20.91 16.66
C PRO A 230 -13.04 20.06 15.50
N VAL A 231 -13.60 18.89 15.83
CA VAL A 231 -14.28 18.03 14.85
C VAL A 231 -15.37 18.82 14.12
N GLY A 232 -15.40 18.72 12.80
CA GLY A 232 -16.32 19.46 11.93
C GLY A 232 -15.84 20.87 11.57
N SER A 233 -14.77 21.39 12.18
CA SER A 233 -14.16 22.66 11.75
C SER A 233 -13.41 22.49 10.43
N LEU A 234 -13.19 23.61 9.72
CA LEU A 234 -12.48 23.58 8.44
C LEU A 234 -10.96 23.77 8.64
N LEU A 235 -10.19 22.78 8.26
CA LEU A 235 -8.73 22.88 8.17
C LEU A 235 -8.34 23.37 6.77
N ARG A 236 -7.48 24.39 6.71
CA ARG A 236 -6.96 24.97 5.46
C ARG A 236 -5.45 25.05 5.51
N ASN A 237 -4.83 24.81 4.35
CA ASN A 237 -3.41 25.06 4.13
C ASN A 237 -3.21 25.77 2.77
N PRO A 238 -3.49 27.09 2.68
CA PRO A 238 -3.43 27.83 1.43
C PRO A 238 -2.03 27.84 0.80
N ARG A 239 -0.96 27.74 1.60
CA ARG A 239 0.42 27.63 1.08
C ARG A 239 0.65 26.31 0.36
N LEU A 240 0.09 25.21 0.88
CA LEU A 240 0.10 23.93 0.18
C LEU A 240 -0.70 24.00 -1.13
N ALA A 241 -1.83 24.74 -1.14
CA ALA A 241 -2.58 24.95 -2.39
C ALA A 241 -1.73 25.67 -3.43
N ASP A 242 -1.02 26.75 -3.04
CA ASP A 242 -0.12 27.48 -3.93
C ASP A 242 0.99 26.56 -4.49
N SER A 243 1.58 25.69 -3.64
CA SER A 243 2.58 24.71 -4.07
C SER A 243 1.99 23.65 -5.04
N LEU A 244 0.78 23.17 -4.77
CA LEU A 244 0.09 22.23 -5.66
C LEU A 244 -0.28 22.86 -7.01
N GLU A 245 -0.64 24.16 -7.05
CA GLU A 245 -0.87 24.88 -8.32
C GLU A 245 0.39 24.99 -9.17
N VAL A 246 1.55 25.27 -8.56
CA VAL A 246 2.84 25.25 -9.27
C VAL A 246 3.12 23.86 -9.83
N ILE A 247 2.91 22.80 -9.02
CA ILE A 247 3.10 21.42 -9.48
C ILE A 247 2.12 21.07 -10.62
N ALA A 248 0.86 21.48 -10.52
CA ALA A 248 -0.15 21.22 -11.54
C ALA A 248 0.21 21.84 -12.91
N THR A 249 0.84 23.01 -12.89
CA THR A 249 1.16 23.77 -14.11
C THR A 249 2.56 23.47 -14.65
N GLU A 250 3.55 23.24 -13.78
CA GLU A 250 4.96 23.10 -14.14
C GLU A 250 5.52 21.68 -13.93
N GLY A 251 4.72 20.79 -13.34
CA GLY A 251 5.14 19.42 -13.08
C GLY A 251 6.39 19.30 -12.20
N LYS A 252 7.29 18.41 -12.58
CA LYS A 252 8.58 18.22 -11.87
C LYS A 252 9.43 19.49 -11.81
N GLN A 253 9.39 20.30 -12.86
CA GLN A 253 10.20 21.50 -12.93
C GLN A 253 9.82 22.47 -11.81
N GLY A 254 8.54 22.69 -11.55
CA GLY A 254 8.06 23.58 -10.50
C GLY A 254 8.47 23.13 -9.09
N PHE A 255 8.48 21.81 -8.84
CA PHE A 255 8.85 21.27 -7.54
C PHE A 255 10.38 21.13 -7.33
N TYR A 256 11.11 20.55 -8.31
CA TYR A 256 12.51 20.18 -8.12
C TYR A 256 13.50 21.22 -8.63
N GLN A 257 13.09 22.14 -9.51
CA GLN A 257 13.96 23.11 -10.16
C GLN A 257 13.51 24.58 -9.97
N GLY A 258 12.30 24.80 -9.41
CA GLY A 258 11.73 26.12 -9.17
C GLY A 258 11.90 26.63 -7.74
N ALA A 259 11.09 27.62 -7.39
CA ALA A 259 11.11 28.31 -6.10
C ALA A 259 10.85 27.37 -4.91
N ILE A 260 10.10 26.27 -5.11
CA ILE A 260 9.84 25.27 -4.06
C ILE A 260 11.16 24.60 -3.65
N ALA A 261 11.97 24.13 -4.61
CA ALA A 261 13.26 23.52 -4.30
C ALA A 261 14.25 24.51 -3.67
N ASP A 262 14.26 25.78 -4.13
CA ASP A 262 15.06 26.85 -3.52
C ASP A 262 14.70 27.01 -2.05
N ARG A 263 13.41 27.12 -1.76
CA ARG A 263 12.92 27.34 -0.40
C ARG A 263 13.16 26.13 0.50
N LEU A 264 12.83 24.90 0.07
CA LEU A 264 13.00 23.70 0.88
C LEU A 264 14.49 23.41 1.16
N SER A 265 15.37 23.58 0.18
CA SER A 265 16.80 23.37 0.38
C SER A 265 17.40 24.42 1.34
N ALA A 266 16.96 25.67 1.27
CA ALA A 266 17.35 26.71 2.21
C ALA A 266 16.84 26.39 3.63
N PHE A 267 15.56 26.05 3.77
CA PHE A 267 14.93 25.67 5.05
C PHE A 267 15.66 24.51 5.74
N ILE A 268 15.94 23.43 5.00
CA ILE A 268 16.68 22.28 5.54
C ILE A 268 18.12 22.68 5.93
N THR A 269 18.77 23.52 5.12
CA THR A 269 20.14 24.01 5.40
C THR A 269 20.18 24.89 6.65
N GLU A 270 19.22 25.81 6.82
CA GLU A 270 19.08 26.70 7.99
C GLU A 270 18.93 25.89 9.30
N LEU A 271 18.32 24.71 9.21
CA LEU A 271 18.14 23.78 10.34
C LEU A 271 19.30 22.81 10.54
N GLY A 272 20.39 22.92 9.76
CA GLY A 272 21.57 22.04 9.88
C GLY A 272 21.48 20.71 9.13
N GLY A 273 20.48 20.53 8.25
CA GLY A 273 20.35 19.32 7.44
C GLY A 273 21.34 19.26 6.27
N TYR A 274 21.42 18.10 5.65
CA TYR A 274 22.43 17.80 4.62
C TYR A 274 21.93 17.99 3.17
N LEU A 275 20.61 18.14 2.93
CA LEU A 275 20.09 18.35 1.58
C LEU A 275 20.44 19.76 1.05
N ARG A 276 20.77 19.82 -0.22
CA ARG A 276 21.11 21.04 -0.96
C ARG A 276 20.27 21.14 -2.23
N ARG A 277 20.20 22.31 -2.81
CA ARG A 277 19.46 22.59 -4.06
C ARG A 277 19.71 21.55 -5.17
N ARG A 278 20.97 21.20 -5.41
CA ARG A 278 21.39 20.22 -6.41
C ARG A 278 20.82 18.81 -6.19
N ASP A 279 20.51 18.45 -4.93
CA ASP A 279 19.96 17.14 -4.61
C ASP A 279 18.51 17.04 -5.10
N PHE A 280 17.76 18.15 -5.00
CA PHE A 280 16.42 18.27 -5.60
C PHE A 280 16.51 18.23 -7.12
N GLU A 281 17.37 19.07 -7.75
CA GLU A 281 17.52 19.15 -9.20
C GLU A 281 17.87 17.82 -9.87
N SER A 282 18.63 16.98 -9.20
CA SER A 282 19.07 15.68 -9.71
C SER A 282 18.07 14.55 -9.47
N HIS A 283 16.98 14.80 -8.71
CA HIS A 283 16.03 13.75 -8.34
C HIS A 283 15.17 13.31 -9.53
N ASN A 284 15.07 12.00 -9.69
CA ASN A 284 14.14 11.34 -10.62
C ASN A 284 13.58 10.06 -9.97
N SER A 285 12.33 9.77 -10.25
CA SER A 285 11.78 8.43 -10.02
C SER A 285 12.38 7.43 -11.01
N THR A 286 12.23 6.15 -10.74
CA THR A 286 12.81 5.08 -11.59
C THR A 286 11.75 4.03 -11.88
N TRP A 287 11.49 3.76 -13.16
CA TRP A 287 10.76 2.58 -13.58
C TRP A 287 11.63 1.35 -13.32
N VAL A 288 11.09 0.38 -12.63
CA VAL A 288 11.80 -0.83 -12.20
C VAL A 288 11.02 -2.07 -12.61
N GLU A 289 11.73 -3.18 -12.79
CA GLU A 289 11.09 -4.48 -12.97
C GLU A 289 10.58 -5.00 -11.62
N PRO A 290 9.27 -5.29 -11.49
CA PRO A 290 8.74 -5.80 -10.23
C PRO A 290 9.20 -7.23 -9.96
N LEU A 291 9.31 -7.61 -8.69
CA LEU A 291 9.49 -9.01 -8.30
C LEU A 291 8.16 -9.75 -8.36
N GLN A 292 8.25 -11.05 -8.71
CA GLN A 292 7.09 -11.92 -8.85
C GLN A 292 7.31 -13.23 -8.10
N GLY A 293 6.21 -13.79 -7.55
CA GLY A 293 6.22 -15.11 -6.92
C GLY A 293 4.83 -15.72 -6.91
N ASP A 294 4.76 -17.04 -7.09
CA ASP A 294 3.49 -17.76 -7.10
C ASP A 294 3.12 -18.19 -5.68
N TYR A 295 1.86 -18.02 -5.29
CA TYR A 295 1.31 -18.43 -4.00
C TYR A 295 -0.21 -18.64 -4.09
N LEU A 296 -0.73 -19.72 -3.52
CA LEU A 296 -2.17 -20.05 -3.51
C LEU A 296 -2.84 -19.86 -4.88
N GLN A 297 -2.21 -20.40 -5.93
CA GLN A 297 -2.68 -20.32 -7.32
C GLN A 297 -2.82 -18.88 -7.87
N HIS A 298 -2.10 -17.93 -7.31
CA HIS A 298 -2.01 -16.56 -7.81
C HIS A 298 -0.55 -16.17 -7.99
N ARG A 299 -0.28 -15.31 -8.96
CA ARG A 299 1.03 -14.67 -9.13
C ARG A 299 1.02 -13.32 -8.44
N PHE A 300 1.83 -13.18 -7.41
CA PHE A 300 1.98 -11.94 -6.67
C PHE A 300 3.08 -11.08 -7.26
N ILE A 301 2.77 -9.80 -7.40
CA ILE A 301 3.63 -8.76 -7.93
C ILE A 301 3.91 -7.78 -6.82
N VAL A 302 5.19 -7.52 -6.54
CA VAL A 302 5.65 -6.63 -5.49
C VAL A 302 6.78 -5.74 -5.97
N MET A 303 7.02 -4.63 -5.27
CA MET A 303 8.16 -3.77 -5.53
C MET A 303 9.48 -4.48 -5.20
N PRO A 304 10.54 -4.29 -6.01
CA PRO A 304 11.86 -4.81 -5.67
C PRO A 304 12.50 -4.03 -4.50
N PRO A 305 13.68 -4.43 -3.99
CA PRO A 305 14.50 -3.58 -3.14
C PRO A 305 14.77 -2.21 -3.82
N ASN A 306 14.79 -1.16 -3.10
CA ASN A 306 14.98 -0.88 -1.66
C ASN A 306 13.74 -1.13 -0.77
N THR A 307 12.61 -1.65 -1.30
CA THR A 307 11.41 -1.92 -0.49
C THR A 307 11.45 -3.33 0.14
N GLN A 308 10.54 -3.56 1.10
CA GLN A 308 10.35 -4.89 1.70
C GLN A 308 9.45 -5.84 0.87
N GLY A 309 9.19 -5.55 -0.40
CA GLY A 309 8.40 -6.45 -1.26
C GLY A 309 8.99 -7.85 -1.36
N ILE A 310 10.33 -7.96 -1.43
CA ILE A 310 11.03 -9.25 -1.38
C ILE A 310 10.68 -10.07 -0.11
N THR A 311 10.53 -9.41 1.03
CA THR A 311 10.14 -10.03 2.30
C THR A 311 8.71 -10.59 2.23
N GLN A 312 7.82 -9.91 1.49
CA GLN A 312 6.46 -10.42 1.27
C GLN A 312 6.47 -11.74 0.48
N LEU A 313 7.29 -11.83 -0.58
CA LEU A 313 7.42 -13.08 -1.35
C LEU A 313 8.07 -14.19 -0.54
N ALA A 314 9.09 -13.88 0.26
CA ALA A 314 9.71 -14.85 1.16
C ALA A 314 8.71 -15.39 2.20
N LEU A 315 7.86 -14.51 2.77
CA LEU A 315 6.78 -14.91 3.68
C LEU A 315 5.78 -15.84 3.01
N PHE A 316 5.35 -15.54 1.78
CA PHE A 316 4.44 -16.39 1.03
C PHE A 316 5.06 -17.77 0.76
N ALA A 317 6.30 -17.82 0.27
CA ALA A 317 6.97 -19.08 -0.03
C ALA A 317 7.21 -19.94 1.22
N MET A 318 7.59 -19.34 2.35
CA MET A 318 7.72 -20.08 3.62
C MET A 318 6.37 -20.55 4.13
N ALA A 319 5.31 -19.74 4.00
CA ALA A 319 3.96 -20.11 4.41
C ALA A 319 3.40 -21.28 3.56
N ASP A 320 3.75 -21.35 2.27
CA ASP A 320 3.35 -22.44 1.38
C ASP A 320 3.89 -23.81 1.82
N SER A 321 5.04 -23.83 2.50
CA SER A 321 5.64 -25.06 3.05
C SER A 321 4.94 -25.60 4.31
N LYS A 322 3.96 -24.88 4.86
CA LYS A 322 3.23 -25.25 6.09
C LYS A 322 1.78 -25.63 5.79
N PRO A 323 1.19 -26.62 6.49
CA PRO A 323 -0.20 -27.05 6.28
C PRO A 323 -1.22 -26.07 6.89
N LEU A 324 -1.08 -24.78 6.63
CA LEU A 324 -1.85 -23.70 7.29
C LEU A 324 -3.36 -23.83 7.10
N SER A 325 -3.81 -24.37 5.95
CA SER A 325 -5.24 -24.57 5.66
C SER A 325 -5.93 -25.53 6.62
N THR A 326 -5.19 -26.46 7.24
CA THR A 326 -5.73 -27.45 8.17
C THR A 326 -5.68 -27.01 9.63
N MET A 327 -4.99 -25.93 9.93
CA MET A 327 -4.81 -25.44 11.33
C MET A 327 -6.03 -24.66 11.84
N GLY A 328 -6.89 -24.19 10.94
CA GLY A 328 -8.06 -23.36 11.27
C GLY A 328 -7.73 -21.87 11.41
N HIS A 329 -8.67 -21.04 10.96
CA HIS A 329 -8.51 -19.59 10.99
C HIS A 329 -8.30 -19.06 12.40
N ASN A 330 -7.25 -18.28 12.60
CA ASN A 330 -6.87 -17.67 13.87
C ASN A 330 -6.77 -18.65 15.06
N SER A 331 -6.46 -19.93 14.81
CA SER A 331 -6.06 -20.87 15.87
C SER A 331 -4.65 -20.53 16.39
N ALA A 332 -4.29 -21.03 17.58
CA ALA A 332 -2.96 -20.81 18.13
C ALA A 332 -1.85 -21.41 17.25
N ASP A 333 -2.08 -22.58 16.65
CA ASP A 333 -1.13 -23.19 15.71
C ASP A 333 -0.92 -22.33 14.48
N TYR A 334 -2.01 -21.84 13.88
CA TYR A 334 -1.95 -20.97 12.71
C TYR A 334 -1.22 -19.66 13.00
N LEU A 335 -1.63 -18.96 14.06
CA LEU A 335 -1.03 -17.67 14.44
C LEU A 335 0.45 -17.81 14.79
N HIS A 336 0.80 -18.82 15.61
CA HIS A 336 2.18 -19.10 15.99
C HIS A 336 3.07 -19.32 14.76
N ASN A 337 2.64 -20.16 13.80
CA ASN A 337 3.41 -20.35 12.57
C ASN A 337 3.64 -19.04 11.81
N LEU A 338 2.61 -18.21 11.62
CA LEU A 338 2.77 -16.93 10.92
C LEU A 338 3.74 -15.99 11.64
N ILE A 339 3.68 -15.95 12.97
CA ILE A 339 4.55 -15.11 13.79
C ILE A 339 6.01 -15.57 13.65
N GLU A 340 6.27 -16.86 13.75
CA GLU A 340 7.63 -17.41 13.66
C GLU A 340 8.21 -17.28 12.24
N LEU A 341 7.42 -17.54 11.19
CA LEU A 341 7.85 -17.30 9.81
C LEU A 341 8.20 -15.82 9.56
N LYS A 342 7.40 -14.90 10.13
CA LYS A 342 7.70 -13.46 10.05
C LYS A 342 9.05 -13.13 10.69
N LYS A 343 9.39 -13.70 11.86
CA LYS A 343 10.67 -13.44 12.52
C LYS A 343 11.84 -13.84 11.61
N LEU A 344 11.75 -15.00 10.96
CA LEU A 344 12.76 -15.50 10.03
C LEU A 344 12.92 -14.58 8.80
N ALA A 345 11.81 -14.20 8.17
CA ALA A 345 11.83 -13.31 7.01
C ALA A 345 12.37 -11.92 7.35
N PHE A 346 12.06 -11.41 8.54
CA PHE A 346 12.51 -10.09 8.98
C PHE A 346 14.00 -10.08 9.33
N ALA A 347 14.53 -11.16 9.90
CA ALA A 347 15.97 -11.29 10.12
C ALA A 347 16.76 -11.18 8.80
N ASP A 348 16.28 -11.84 7.75
CA ASP A 348 16.89 -11.76 6.42
C ASP A 348 16.71 -10.36 5.79
N ARG A 349 15.52 -9.75 5.93
CA ARG A 349 15.22 -8.39 5.50
C ARG A 349 16.19 -7.38 6.11
N ASP A 350 16.29 -7.40 7.43
CA ASP A 350 17.08 -6.44 8.20
C ASP A 350 18.58 -6.55 7.88
N ARG A 351 19.02 -7.75 7.50
CA ARG A 351 20.40 -7.99 7.08
C ARG A 351 20.70 -7.52 5.66
N TRP A 352 19.74 -7.68 4.72
CA TRP A 352 20.07 -7.61 3.31
C TRP A 352 19.34 -6.55 2.50
N VAL A 353 18.14 -6.08 2.91
CA VAL A 353 17.36 -5.16 2.07
C VAL A 353 17.91 -3.74 2.15
N ALA A 354 18.32 -3.25 0.98
CA ALA A 354 18.94 -1.94 0.80
C ALA A 354 18.71 -1.46 -0.64
N ASP A 355 19.28 -0.31 -1.00
CA ASP A 355 19.31 0.20 -2.37
C ASP A 355 20.23 -0.65 -3.25
N PRO A 356 19.71 -1.41 -4.24
CA PRO A 356 20.51 -2.29 -5.08
C PRO A 356 21.43 -1.54 -6.06
N GLU A 357 21.24 -0.25 -6.25
CA GLU A 357 22.14 0.57 -7.06
C GLU A 357 23.49 0.83 -6.37
N LEU A 358 23.52 0.81 -5.03
CA LEU A 358 24.69 1.16 -4.23
C LEU A 358 25.07 0.10 -3.18
N ALA A 359 24.37 -1.04 -3.13
CA ALA A 359 24.67 -2.14 -2.24
C ALA A 359 24.29 -3.49 -2.88
N LEU A 360 25.01 -4.53 -2.51
CA LEU A 360 24.64 -5.90 -2.90
C LEU A 360 23.40 -6.35 -2.12
N VAL A 361 22.32 -6.64 -2.84
CA VAL A 361 21.12 -7.30 -2.32
C VAL A 361 20.99 -8.66 -3.02
N PRO A 362 21.15 -9.78 -2.32
CA PRO A 362 21.18 -11.12 -2.93
C PRO A 362 19.76 -11.66 -3.20
N VAL A 363 19.01 -10.98 -4.09
CA VAL A 363 17.59 -11.27 -4.37
C VAL A 363 17.37 -12.73 -4.74
N THR A 364 18.17 -13.29 -5.65
CA THR A 364 18.04 -14.68 -6.09
C THR A 364 18.20 -15.67 -4.93
N GLN A 365 19.15 -15.41 -4.02
CA GLN A 365 19.40 -16.31 -2.88
C GLN A 365 18.30 -16.16 -1.81
N LEU A 366 17.81 -14.93 -1.57
CA LEU A 366 16.73 -14.67 -0.62
C LEU A 366 15.38 -15.25 -1.04
N LEU A 367 15.17 -15.46 -2.35
CA LEU A 367 13.96 -16.06 -2.92
C LEU A 367 14.18 -17.47 -3.45
N ASP A 368 15.32 -18.09 -3.15
CA ASP A 368 15.59 -19.49 -3.52
C ASP A 368 14.63 -20.44 -2.77
N PRO A 369 13.86 -21.28 -3.47
CA PRO A 369 12.84 -22.12 -2.83
C PRO A 369 13.41 -23.09 -1.79
N ASP A 370 14.57 -23.69 -2.06
CA ASP A 370 15.22 -24.63 -1.13
C ASP A 370 15.74 -23.90 0.11
N TYR A 371 16.23 -22.67 -0.06
CA TYR A 371 16.62 -21.82 1.05
C TYR A 371 15.41 -21.49 1.93
N LEU A 372 14.32 -21.03 1.34
CA LEU A 372 13.11 -20.64 2.09
C LEU A 372 12.44 -21.83 2.78
N ALA A 373 12.45 -23.03 2.15
CA ALA A 373 11.98 -24.25 2.79
C ALA A 373 12.80 -24.59 4.04
N ARG A 374 14.15 -24.56 3.95
CA ARG A 374 15.02 -24.77 5.13
C ARG A 374 14.80 -23.71 6.22
N ARG A 375 14.55 -22.44 5.83
CA ARG A 375 14.21 -21.40 6.81
C ARG A 375 12.92 -21.73 7.55
N ALA A 376 11.88 -22.14 6.83
CA ALA A 376 10.61 -22.51 7.43
C ALA A 376 10.69 -23.71 8.38
N GLU A 377 11.61 -24.65 8.14
CA GLU A 377 11.85 -25.81 9.05
C GLU A 377 12.35 -25.38 10.44
N LEU A 378 12.93 -24.18 10.58
CA LEU A 378 13.41 -23.67 11.88
C LEU A 378 12.28 -23.29 12.85
N VAL A 379 11.04 -23.22 12.38
CA VAL A 379 9.87 -22.94 13.24
C VAL A 379 9.63 -24.11 14.17
N ASP A 380 9.85 -23.90 15.46
CA ASP A 380 9.41 -24.83 16.52
C ASP A 380 7.91 -24.62 16.75
N SER A 381 7.11 -25.66 16.62
CA SER A 381 5.64 -25.57 16.74
C SER A 381 5.14 -25.31 18.17
N GLN A 382 6.01 -25.44 19.19
CA GLN A 382 5.64 -25.36 20.60
C GLN A 382 6.26 -24.19 21.35
N VAL A 383 7.33 -23.58 20.82
CA VAL A 383 8.10 -22.56 21.52
C VAL A 383 8.36 -21.35 20.64
N ALA A 384 8.00 -20.17 21.12
CA ALA A 384 8.30 -18.90 20.46
C ALA A 384 9.80 -18.59 20.51
N ALA A 385 10.43 -18.37 19.36
CA ALA A 385 11.82 -17.96 19.29
C ALA A 385 12.02 -16.56 19.91
N THR A 386 12.97 -16.45 20.83
CA THR A 386 13.34 -15.16 21.45
C THR A 386 14.25 -14.34 20.55
N GLU A 387 15.10 -15.02 19.79
CA GLU A 387 16.04 -14.44 18.85
C GLU A 387 16.05 -15.27 17.56
N VAL A 388 16.21 -14.60 16.43
CA VAL A 388 16.33 -15.21 15.12
C VAL A 388 17.45 -14.52 14.36
N THR A 389 18.34 -15.32 13.76
CA THR A 389 19.45 -14.82 12.95
C THR A 389 19.11 -14.88 11.47
N PRO A 390 19.75 -14.02 10.62
CA PRO A 390 19.70 -14.18 9.17
C PRO A 390 20.15 -15.58 8.76
N GLY A 391 19.61 -16.09 7.66
CA GLY A 391 19.94 -17.45 7.21
C GLY A 391 21.29 -17.59 6.56
N PHE A 392 21.92 -16.47 6.19
CA PHE A 392 23.29 -16.39 5.69
C PHE A 392 23.89 -15.00 5.92
N GLY A 393 25.22 -14.92 5.88
CA GLY A 393 26.01 -13.75 6.25
C GLY A 393 26.55 -13.87 7.66
N ASP A 394 27.88 -13.78 7.81
CA ASP A 394 28.59 -14.11 9.07
C ASP A 394 28.46 -13.05 10.17
N GLU A 395 27.90 -11.87 9.87
CA GLU A 395 27.76 -10.79 10.84
C GLU A 395 26.30 -10.58 11.21
N ILE A 396 26.01 -10.79 12.49
CA ILE A 396 24.76 -10.34 13.10
C ILE A 396 24.90 -8.83 13.29
N PHE A 397 24.33 -8.06 12.37
CA PHE A 397 24.12 -6.65 12.67
C PHE A 397 23.04 -6.58 13.73
N ALA A 398 23.34 -5.91 14.85
CA ALA A 398 22.28 -5.52 15.75
C ALA A 398 21.21 -4.85 14.87
N VAL A 399 20.01 -5.43 14.86
CA VAL A 399 18.84 -4.75 14.28
C VAL A 399 18.96 -3.33 14.79
N SER A 400 19.05 -2.36 13.89
CA SER A 400 19.02 -0.96 14.29
C SER A 400 17.70 -0.81 15.04
N ASN A 401 17.76 -1.04 16.37
CA ASN A 401 16.70 -0.67 17.30
C ASN A 401 16.68 0.87 17.42
N GLY A 402 16.94 1.55 16.30
CA GLY A 402 16.45 2.88 16.14
C GLY A 402 14.97 2.72 16.46
N ASN A 403 14.46 3.45 17.43
CA ASN A 403 13.05 3.57 17.75
C ASN A 403 12.29 3.81 16.45
N HIS A 404 12.13 2.74 15.62
CA HIS A 404 11.16 2.76 14.55
C HIS A 404 9.87 2.98 15.28
N SER A 405 9.36 4.21 15.23
CA SER A 405 8.09 4.52 15.83
C SER A 405 7.14 3.41 15.37
N ASP A 406 6.57 2.67 16.31
CA ASP A 406 5.61 1.59 16.03
C ASP A 406 4.40 2.07 15.20
N THR A 407 4.35 3.36 14.91
CA THR A 407 3.33 4.08 14.19
C THR A 407 3.81 4.55 12.82
N GLY A 408 4.26 3.63 11.95
CA GLY A 408 4.48 3.96 10.54
C GLY A 408 3.15 4.39 9.91
N ASP A 409 3.04 5.65 9.50
CA ASP A 409 1.86 6.19 8.85
C ASP A 409 2.06 6.33 7.35
N THR A 410 1.05 5.89 6.62
CA THR A 410 1.10 5.67 5.17
C THR A 410 -0.32 5.73 4.63
N VAL A 411 -0.52 6.08 3.39
CA VAL A 411 -1.77 5.87 2.67
C VAL A 411 -1.56 4.88 1.53
N PHE A 412 -2.45 3.92 1.42
CA PHE A 412 -2.59 3.07 0.26
C PHE A 412 -3.86 3.48 -0.50
N LEU A 413 -3.80 3.41 -1.80
CA LEU A 413 -4.91 3.72 -2.69
C LEU A 413 -4.82 2.88 -3.96
N THR A 414 -5.97 2.55 -4.51
CA THR A 414 -6.05 1.69 -5.69
C THR A 414 -7.26 2.05 -6.54
N ALA A 415 -7.14 1.84 -7.83
CA ALA A 415 -8.22 2.02 -8.80
C ALA A 415 -8.16 0.92 -9.87
N VAL A 416 -9.33 0.56 -10.36
CA VAL A 416 -9.54 -0.27 -11.57
C VAL A 416 -10.52 0.48 -12.47
N ASP A 417 -10.20 0.62 -13.74
CA ASP A 417 -11.01 1.34 -14.72
C ASP A 417 -11.81 0.41 -15.65
N GLN A 418 -12.61 1.03 -16.53
CA GLN A 418 -13.48 0.33 -17.48
C GLN A 418 -12.72 -0.46 -18.57
N TRP A 419 -11.44 -0.22 -18.74
CA TRP A 419 -10.57 -0.95 -19.70
C TRP A 419 -9.80 -2.09 -19.02
N GLY A 420 -10.03 -2.31 -17.70
CA GLY A 420 -9.38 -3.33 -16.92
C GLY A 420 -7.98 -2.95 -16.45
N ASN A 421 -7.54 -1.69 -16.65
CA ASN A 421 -6.29 -1.24 -16.06
C ASN A 421 -6.43 -1.15 -14.54
N ALA A 422 -5.39 -1.56 -13.82
CA ALA A 422 -5.36 -1.52 -12.36
C ALA A 422 -4.09 -0.86 -11.86
N VAL A 423 -4.22 -0.07 -10.80
CA VAL A 423 -3.08 0.59 -10.13
C VAL A 423 -3.10 0.28 -8.65
N SER A 424 -1.98 -0.19 -8.13
CA SER A 424 -1.69 -0.38 -6.71
C SER A 424 -0.66 0.68 -6.30
N TRP A 425 -1.09 1.70 -5.53
CA TRP A 425 -0.26 2.85 -5.18
C TRP A 425 -0.15 3.05 -3.69
N ILE A 426 1.04 3.37 -3.21
CA ILE A 426 1.30 3.64 -1.80
C ILE A 426 2.16 4.91 -1.66
N GLN A 427 1.83 5.76 -0.68
CA GLN A 427 2.49 7.05 -0.46
C GLN A 427 2.61 7.34 1.04
N SER A 428 3.73 7.98 1.47
CA SER A 428 4.01 8.08 2.91
C SER A 428 5.00 9.18 3.26
N ASN A 429 4.79 9.76 4.45
CA ASN A 429 5.82 10.54 5.17
C ASN A 429 6.66 9.67 6.13
N PHE A 430 6.42 8.38 6.23
CA PHE A 430 6.97 7.34 7.11
C PHE A 430 6.34 7.37 8.50
N ALA A 431 6.82 8.16 9.44
CA ALA A 431 6.19 8.31 10.76
C ALA A 431 5.10 9.39 10.73
N GLY A 432 4.25 9.43 11.75
CA GLY A 432 3.26 10.48 11.88
C GLY A 432 3.88 11.86 11.87
N PHE A 433 3.44 12.73 10.97
CA PHE A 433 4.02 14.02 10.65
C PHE A 433 5.49 13.97 10.18
N GLY A 434 6.01 12.82 9.77
CA GLY A 434 7.32 12.66 9.19
C GLY A 434 8.45 13.20 10.07
N SER A 435 9.25 14.11 9.53
CA SER A 435 10.34 14.78 10.26
C SER A 435 9.86 15.79 11.33
N GLY A 436 8.57 16.10 11.36
CA GLY A 436 7.99 17.18 12.15
C GLY A 436 8.21 18.58 11.55
N LEU A 437 8.85 18.67 10.40
CA LEU A 437 9.23 19.93 9.78
C LEU A 437 8.25 20.35 8.70
N LEU A 438 7.39 21.32 9.00
CA LEU A 438 6.57 22.03 8.03
C LEU A 438 7.27 23.34 7.66
N ASP A 439 7.52 23.52 6.35
CA ASP A 439 7.97 24.83 5.85
C ASP A 439 6.76 25.75 5.66
N GLU A 440 6.75 26.86 6.42
CA GLU A 440 5.60 27.79 6.44
C GLU A 440 5.36 28.47 5.09
N ALA A 441 6.42 28.71 4.32
CA ALA A 441 6.32 29.43 3.04
C ALA A 441 5.66 28.57 1.94
N THR A 442 5.92 27.27 1.94
CA THR A 442 5.38 26.32 0.95
C THR A 442 4.20 25.52 1.47
N GLY A 443 3.97 25.49 2.78
CA GLY A 443 2.97 24.62 3.41
C GLY A 443 3.29 23.13 3.35
N ILE A 444 4.51 22.76 2.99
CA ILE A 444 4.95 21.37 2.77
C ILE A 444 5.51 20.79 4.06
N LEU A 445 4.98 19.65 4.48
CA LEU A 445 5.51 18.82 5.54
C LEU A 445 6.49 17.80 4.96
N LEU A 446 7.69 17.71 5.53
CA LEU A 446 8.76 16.84 5.05
C LEU A 446 8.74 15.48 5.77
N HIS A 447 8.93 14.41 5.03
CA HIS A 447 9.04 13.05 5.54
C HIS A 447 10.31 12.81 6.35
N ASN A 448 10.37 11.68 7.07
CA ASN A 448 11.55 11.26 7.84
C ASN A 448 12.13 9.92 7.36
N ARG A 449 11.99 9.59 6.08
CA ARG A 449 12.40 8.29 5.54
C ARG A 449 13.88 7.98 5.71
N GLY A 450 14.74 9.01 5.74
CA GLY A 450 16.16 8.85 5.99
C GLY A 450 16.51 8.22 7.34
N SER A 451 15.61 8.29 8.33
CA SER A 451 15.81 7.61 9.63
C SER A 451 15.93 6.10 9.53
N LEU A 452 15.52 5.51 8.40
CA LEU A 452 15.70 4.08 8.14
C LEU A 452 17.12 3.68 7.73
N PHE A 453 18.00 4.63 7.39
CA PHE A 453 19.41 4.34 7.20
C PHE A 453 20.09 3.97 8.52
N THR A 454 21.17 3.21 8.43
CA THR A 454 22.08 2.97 9.56
C THR A 454 23.43 3.65 9.32
N LEU A 455 24.14 3.94 10.40
CA LEU A 455 25.56 4.37 10.38
C LEU A 455 26.51 3.18 10.58
N GLN A 456 26.00 1.96 10.85
CA GLN A 456 26.81 0.77 11.07
C GLN A 456 27.70 0.49 9.87
N ARG A 457 29.00 0.24 10.16
CA ARG A 457 29.97 -0.11 9.15
C ARG A 457 29.57 -1.44 8.48
N ASP A 458 29.80 -1.54 7.19
CA ASP A 458 29.58 -2.75 6.38
C ASP A 458 28.11 -3.22 6.26
N HIS A 459 27.17 -2.45 6.82
CA HIS A 459 25.75 -2.74 6.62
C HIS A 459 25.28 -2.29 5.22
N PRO A 460 24.56 -3.14 4.45
CA PRO A 460 24.08 -2.79 3.11
C PRO A 460 23.25 -1.51 3.07
N ASN A 461 22.44 -1.23 4.10
CA ASN A 461 21.62 -0.03 4.22
C ASN A 461 22.33 1.14 4.94
N ARG A 462 23.68 1.11 5.02
CA ARG A 462 24.46 2.27 5.53
C ARG A 462 24.22 3.48 4.65
N ILE A 463 24.03 4.65 5.28
CA ILE A 463 23.83 5.91 4.57
C ILE A 463 25.03 6.23 3.67
N ALA A 464 24.73 6.71 2.47
CA ALA A 464 25.73 7.18 1.52
C ALA A 464 25.12 8.24 0.59
N PRO A 465 25.94 9.15 0.01
CA PRO A 465 25.48 10.12 -0.98
C PRO A 465 24.73 9.47 -2.14
N GLY A 466 23.57 10.00 -2.47
CA GLY A 466 22.74 9.54 -3.60
C GLY A 466 22.02 8.22 -3.39
N LYS A 467 22.13 7.59 -2.22
CA LYS A 467 21.51 6.31 -1.88
C LYS A 467 20.05 6.47 -1.46
N ARG A 468 19.20 5.52 -1.87
CA ARG A 468 17.84 5.37 -1.33
C ARG A 468 17.88 4.60 -0.01
N PRO A 469 17.12 4.98 1.02
CA PRO A 469 17.01 4.18 2.24
C PRO A 469 16.21 2.90 1.99
N TYR A 470 16.41 1.87 2.82
CA TYR A 470 15.42 0.82 2.99
C TYR A 470 14.01 1.41 3.15
N HIS A 471 12.99 0.74 2.60
CA HIS A 471 11.65 1.28 2.54
C HIS A 471 10.59 0.26 2.94
N THR A 472 9.70 0.65 3.86
CA THR A 472 8.63 -0.22 4.35
C THR A 472 7.41 -0.28 3.44
N LEU A 473 7.30 0.56 2.42
CA LEU A 473 6.15 0.62 1.53
C LEU A 473 6.08 -0.64 0.65
N SER A 474 4.93 -1.32 0.69
CA SER A 474 4.73 -2.62 0.06
C SER A 474 3.36 -2.68 -0.63
N PRO A 475 3.17 -1.99 -1.77
CA PRO A 475 1.99 -2.19 -2.58
C PRO A 475 2.05 -3.60 -3.19
N VAL A 476 0.92 -4.29 -3.28
CA VAL A 476 0.81 -5.63 -3.84
C VAL A 476 -0.25 -5.65 -4.93
N MET A 477 0.03 -6.43 -5.96
CA MET A 477 -0.95 -6.82 -6.97
C MET A 477 -0.88 -8.34 -7.14
N ALA A 478 -2.01 -8.98 -7.38
CA ALA A 478 -2.08 -10.40 -7.66
C ALA A 478 -2.77 -10.64 -9.00
N LEU A 479 -2.30 -11.66 -9.72
CA LEU A 479 -2.86 -12.12 -10.98
C LEU A 479 -3.35 -13.56 -10.85
N TYR A 480 -4.35 -13.91 -11.64
CA TYR A 480 -4.71 -15.29 -11.88
C TYR A 480 -3.62 -16.02 -12.67
N PRO A 481 -3.61 -17.38 -12.70
CA PRO A 481 -2.61 -18.15 -13.45
C PRO A 481 -2.56 -17.86 -14.95
N ASP A 482 -3.66 -17.34 -15.51
CA ASP A 482 -3.76 -16.93 -16.92
C ASP A 482 -3.27 -15.49 -17.20
N GLY A 483 -2.74 -14.81 -16.20
CA GLY A 483 -2.21 -13.47 -16.30
C GLY A 483 -3.24 -12.35 -16.11
N ARG A 484 -4.54 -12.64 -16.00
CA ARG A 484 -5.56 -11.62 -15.73
C ARG A 484 -5.42 -11.06 -14.31
N PHE A 485 -5.78 -9.80 -14.17
CA PHE A 485 -5.84 -9.12 -12.88
C PHE A 485 -6.77 -9.86 -11.91
N ALA A 486 -6.28 -10.13 -10.69
CA ALA A 486 -7.05 -10.73 -9.62
C ALA A 486 -7.40 -9.71 -8.52
N PHE A 487 -6.41 -9.09 -7.92
CA PHE A 487 -6.65 -8.04 -6.92
C PHE A 487 -5.44 -7.16 -6.67
N THR A 488 -5.69 -5.97 -6.14
CA THR A 488 -4.71 -5.13 -5.46
C THR A 488 -4.91 -5.19 -3.96
N LEU A 489 -3.84 -5.06 -3.19
CA LEU A 489 -3.88 -5.02 -1.73
C LEU A 489 -2.74 -4.18 -1.18
N GLY A 490 -3.04 -3.34 -0.20
CA GLY A 490 -2.03 -2.62 0.55
C GLY A 490 -2.59 -2.04 1.83
N THR A 491 -1.70 -1.62 2.73
CA THR A 491 -2.05 -1.15 4.05
C THR A 491 -0.99 -0.19 4.59
N PRO A 492 -1.35 0.84 5.37
CA PRO A 492 -0.41 1.52 6.25
C PRO A 492 0.10 0.59 7.36
N GLY A 493 1.16 1.00 8.07
CA GLY A 493 1.63 0.30 9.26
C GLY A 493 3.14 0.01 9.31
N GLY A 494 3.95 0.67 8.46
CA GLY A 494 5.41 0.47 8.48
C GLY A 494 5.79 -1.00 8.30
N ASP A 495 6.50 -1.56 9.26
CA ASP A 495 6.95 -2.96 9.25
C ASP A 495 5.79 -3.99 9.33
N SER A 496 4.61 -3.58 9.80
CA SER A 496 3.46 -4.51 9.83
C SER A 496 2.81 -4.72 8.46
N GLN A 497 3.17 -3.96 7.43
CA GLN A 497 2.53 -4.07 6.11
C GLN A 497 2.57 -5.51 5.57
N THR A 498 3.74 -6.14 5.55
CA THR A 498 3.90 -7.52 5.05
C THR A 498 3.15 -8.54 5.91
N GLN A 499 3.07 -8.34 7.23
CA GLN A 499 2.32 -9.19 8.15
C GLN A 499 0.81 -9.09 7.90
N THR A 500 0.30 -7.88 7.75
CA THR A 500 -1.12 -7.60 7.49
C THR A 500 -1.54 -8.12 6.12
N ILE A 501 -0.70 -7.91 5.09
CA ILE A 501 -0.94 -8.42 3.74
C ILE A 501 -1.03 -9.96 3.75
N LEU A 502 -0.12 -10.66 4.45
CA LEU A 502 -0.17 -12.12 4.58
C LEU A 502 -1.48 -12.58 5.22
N GLN A 503 -1.90 -11.97 6.34
CA GLN A 503 -3.15 -12.31 7.05
C GLN A 503 -4.37 -12.09 6.17
N ILE A 504 -4.47 -10.94 5.46
CA ILE A 504 -5.61 -10.64 4.57
C ILE A 504 -5.61 -11.57 3.36
N THR A 505 -4.45 -11.86 2.77
CA THR A 505 -4.33 -12.82 1.67
C THR A 505 -4.83 -14.20 2.08
N HIS A 506 -4.46 -14.68 3.27
CA HIS A 506 -4.97 -15.96 3.79
C HIS A 506 -6.48 -15.93 4.04
N ASN A 507 -6.99 -14.85 4.63
CA ASN A 507 -8.43 -14.69 4.85
C ASN A 507 -9.21 -14.79 3.53
N LEU A 508 -8.70 -14.14 2.48
CA LEU A 508 -9.32 -14.17 1.16
C LEU A 508 -9.16 -15.54 0.47
N LEU A 509 -7.91 -16.00 0.30
CA LEU A 509 -7.60 -17.13 -0.59
C LEU A 509 -7.59 -18.48 0.10
N LEU A 510 -7.19 -18.55 1.37
CA LEU A 510 -7.10 -19.80 2.12
C LEU A 510 -8.38 -20.13 2.87
N PHE A 511 -9.05 -19.10 3.40
CA PHE A 511 -10.29 -19.25 4.19
C PHE A 511 -11.57 -18.85 3.46
N GLY A 512 -11.48 -18.36 2.21
CA GLY A 512 -12.62 -18.08 1.35
C GLY A 512 -13.53 -16.94 1.82
N MET A 513 -12.97 -15.95 2.54
CA MET A 513 -13.72 -14.77 2.96
C MET A 513 -13.94 -13.81 1.80
N THR A 514 -15.04 -13.03 1.85
CA THR A 514 -15.18 -11.90 0.92
C THR A 514 -14.08 -10.85 1.16
N PRO A 515 -13.78 -9.97 0.18
CA PRO A 515 -12.77 -8.93 0.35
C PRO A 515 -12.95 -8.09 1.62
N GLN A 516 -14.19 -7.67 1.95
CA GLN A 516 -14.45 -6.89 3.14
C GLN A 516 -14.31 -7.72 4.42
N GLN A 517 -14.78 -8.97 4.43
CA GLN A 517 -14.58 -9.90 5.56
C GLN A 517 -13.08 -10.15 5.81
N ALA A 518 -12.29 -10.36 4.74
CA ALA A 518 -10.86 -10.60 4.84
C ALA A 518 -10.12 -9.42 5.48
N ILE A 519 -10.51 -8.19 5.12
CA ILE A 519 -9.96 -6.96 5.71
C ILE A 519 -10.41 -6.78 7.16
N GLU A 520 -11.66 -7.10 7.50
CA GLU A 520 -12.20 -6.88 8.84
C GLU A 520 -11.87 -7.99 9.84
N ALA A 521 -11.39 -9.14 9.42
CA ALA A 521 -11.01 -10.25 10.31
C ALA A 521 -10.02 -9.79 11.39
N PRO A 522 -10.05 -10.41 12.59
CA PRO A 522 -9.13 -10.08 13.68
C PRO A 522 -7.67 -10.27 13.27
N ARG A 523 -6.81 -9.36 13.72
CA ARG A 523 -5.39 -9.33 13.35
C ARG A 523 -4.46 -9.35 14.55
N PHE A 524 -3.22 -9.68 14.25
CA PHE A 524 -2.07 -9.50 15.14
C PHE A 524 -0.97 -8.68 14.45
N ARG A 525 -0.05 -8.17 15.27
CA ARG A 525 1.21 -7.57 14.87
C ARG A 525 2.33 -8.12 15.73
N SER A 526 3.21 -8.93 15.15
CA SER A 526 4.41 -9.42 15.82
C SER A 526 5.46 -8.30 15.85
N LEU A 527 5.93 -7.99 17.02
CA LEU A 527 6.97 -7.01 17.33
C LEU A 527 8.33 -7.72 17.50
N PRO A 528 9.43 -7.02 17.80
CA PRO A 528 10.72 -7.67 18.05
C PRO A 528 10.68 -8.68 19.20
N GLY A 529 11.44 -9.77 19.07
CA GLY A 529 11.49 -10.85 20.04
C GLY A 529 10.18 -11.63 20.12
N VAL A 530 9.64 -11.80 21.32
CA VAL A 530 8.39 -12.55 21.58
C VAL A 530 7.16 -11.65 21.73
N ASN A 531 7.31 -10.33 21.60
CA ASN A 531 6.24 -9.36 21.82
C ASN A 531 5.19 -9.43 20.68
N LEU A 532 3.92 -9.45 21.07
CA LEU A 532 2.80 -9.66 20.18
C LEU A 532 1.63 -8.75 20.54
N ALA A 533 1.38 -7.71 19.73
CA ALA A 533 0.12 -6.99 19.79
C ALA A 533 -0.96 -7.81 19.06
N ILE A 534 -2.13 -7.99 19.68
CA ILE A 534 -3.21 -8.82 19.13
C ILE A 534 -4.58 -8.23 19.49
N GLU A 535 -5.54 -8.31 18.57
CA GLU A 535 -6.89 -7.79 18.80
C GLU A 535 -7.69 -8.66 19.80
N ASP A 536 -8.47 -8.00 20.64
CA ASP A 536 -9.37 -8.61 21.64
C ASP A 536 -10.48 -9.50 21.05
N ARG A 537 -10.63 -9.49 19.72
CA ARG A 537 -11.55 -10.36 18.97
C ARG A 537 -10.99 -11.78 18.71
N ILE A 538 -9.76 -12.05 19.11
CA ILE A 538 -9.18 -13.40 19.18
C ILE A 538 -9.62 -14.04 20.50
N SER A 539 -10.00 -15.34 20.46
CA SER A 539 -10.56 -16.01 21.64
C SER A 539 -9.54 -16.13 22.79
N ALA A 540 -10.01 -16.01 24.03
CA ALA A 540 -9.16 -16.13 25.22
C ALA A 540 -8.40 -17.47 25.30
N GLN A 541 -8.98 -18.56 24.77
CA GLN A 541 -8.30 -19.85 24.69
C GLN A 541 -7.06 -19.77 23.80
N VAL A 542 -7.18 -19.17 22.62
CA VAL A 542 -6.07 -18.99 21.68
C VAL A 542 -4.97 -18.11 22.29
N LEU A 543 -5.36 -17.03 22.99
CA LEU A 543 -4.42 -16.16 23.68
C LEU A 543 -3.61 -16.94 24.72
N ALA A 544 -4.27 -17.71 25.58
CA ALA A 544 -3.61 -18.55 26.60
C ALA A 544 -2.68 -19.60 25.97
N GLU A 545 -3.05 -20.20 24.85
CA GLU A 545 -2.19 -21.16 24.12
C GLU A 545 -0.94 -20.48 23.53
N LEU A 546 -1.06 -19.24 23.02
CA LEU A 546 0.08 -18.45 22.54
C LEU A 546 1.01 -18.04 23.70
N GLU A 547 0.47 -17.62 24.83
CA GLU A 547 1.25 -17.31 26.04
C GLU A 547 2.01 -18.54 26.54
N ASN A 548 1.38 -19.72 26.54
CA ASN A 548 2.02 -20.98 26.92
C ASN A 548 3.19 -21.35 25.99
N ARG A 549 3.18 -20.90 24.73
CA ARG A 549 4.31 -21.02 23.79
C ARG A 549 5.40 -19.96 24.00
N GLY A 550 5.18 -19.01 24.89
CA GLY A 550 6.15 -17.97 25.25
C GLY A 550 5.97 -16.64 24.51
N HIS A 551 4.85 -16.41 23.81
CA HIS A 551 4.55 -15.08 23.29
C HIS A 551 4.13 -14.14 24.42
N ALA A 552 4.68 -12.92 24.42
CA ALA A 552 4.30 -11.85 25.35
C ALA A 552 3.18 -11.01 24.70
N ILE A 553 1.94 -11.24 25.12
CA ILE A 553 0.76 -10.65 24.51
C ILE A 553 0.49 -9.25 25.06
N ASP A 554 0.33 -8.29 24.15
CA ASP A 554 -0.29 -6.98 24.37
C ASP A 554 -1.68 -7.00 23.71
N LEU A 555 -2.71 -7.16 24.53
CA LEU A 555 -4.10 -7.26 24.07
C LEU A 555 -4.65 -5.86 23.79
N ILE A 556 -4.98 -5.61 22.54
CA ILE A 556 -5.45 -4.30 22.07
C ILE A 556 -6.96 -4.34 21.87
N GLU A 557 -7.67 -3.48 22.59
CA GLU A 557 -9.13 -3.39 22.49
C GLU A 557 -9.60 -2.62 21.25
N GLY A 558 -10.61 -3.16 20.61
CA GLY A 558 -11.38 -2.50 19.55
C GLY A 558 -10.65 -2.38 18.22
N TRP A 559 -11.20 -1.50 17.39
CA TRP A 559 -10.73 -1.23 16.02
C TRP A 559 -9.67 -0.15 16.01
N THR A 560 -8.39 -0.52 16.06
CA THR A 560 -7.28 0.45 16.15
C THR A 560 -6.40 0.44 14.91
N ALA A 561 -5.75 1.59 14.67
CA ALA A 561 -4.80 1.77 13.59
C ALA A 561 -3.49 0.96 13.76
N THR A 562 -3.23 0.41 14.94
CA THR A 562 -2.07 -0.45 15.24
C THR A 562 -1.95 -1.62 14.26
N PHE A 563 -3.09 -2.13 13.80
CA PHE A 563 -3.18 -3.25 12.85
C PHE A 563 -3.35 -2.83 11.40
N GLY A 564 -2.96 -1.59 11.04
CA GLY A 564 -3.03 -1.09 9.69
C GLY A 564 -4.37 -0.43 9.35
N GLY A 565 -4.68 -0.40 8.06
CA GLY A 565 -5.89 0.22 7.50
C GLY A 565 -5.97 -0.12 6.02
N ALA A 566 -6.21 -1.40 5.69
CA ALA A 566 -6.06 -1.95 4.36
C ALA A 566 -7.14 -1.49 3.36
N GLN A 567 -6.78 -1.49 2.10
CA GLN A 567 -7.68 -1.31 0.96
C GLN A 567 -7.42 -2.42 -0.07
N MET A 568 -8.46 -2.84 -0.76
CA MET A 568 -8.42 -3.89 -1.78
C MET A 568 -9.44 -3.60 -2.87
N ILE A 569 -9.11 -3.96 -4.11
CA ILE A 569 -10.08 -4.19 -5.19
C ILE A 569 -9.81 -5.59 -5.73
N HIS A 570 -10.82 -6.42 -5.72
CA HIS A 570 -10.79 -7.80 -6.24
C HIS A 570 -11.68 -7.89 -7.48
N HIS A 571 -11.20 -8.59 -8.50
CA HIS A 571 -11.92 -8.88 -9.73
C HIS A 571 -12.36 -10.35 -9.74
N ASP A 572 -13.64 -10.61 -9.90
CA ASP A 572 -14.16 -11.95 -10.11
C ASP A 572 -14.12 -12.30 -11.61
N PRO A 573 -13.28 -13.27 -12.03
CA PRO A 573 -13.09 -13.58 -13.44
C PRO A 573 -14.30 -14.28 -14.09
N ALA A 574 -15.22 -14.81 -13.27
CA ALA A 574 -16.41 -15.49 -13.76
C ALA A 574 -17.56 -14.52 -14.09
N THR A 575 -17.67 -13.44 -13.34
CA THR A 575 -18.76 -12.46 -13.48
C THR A 575 -18.30 -11.11 -14.02
N GLY A 576 -17.01 -10.83 -14.00
CA GLY A 576 -16.43 -9.51 -14.31
C GLY A 576 -16.68 -8.47 -13.21
N VAL A 577 -17.24 -8.84 -12.08
CA VAL A 577 -17.56 -7.93 -10.97
C VAL A 577 -16.28 -7.52 -10.22
N LEU A 578 -16.12 -6.22 -10.04
CA LEU A 578 -15.13 -5.63 -9.14
C LEU A 578 -15.75 -5.54 -7.73
N THR A 579 -15.03 -6.05 -6.74
CA THR A 579 -15.41 -5.90 -5.33
C THR A 579 -14.34 -5.10 -4.61
N ALA A 580 -14.67 -3.89 -4.19
CA ALA A 580 -13.79 -3.01 -3.45
C ALA A 580 -14.07 -3.09 -1.95
N ALA A 581 -13.01 -3.07 -1.13
CA ALA A 581 -13.07 -3.19 0.30
C ALA A 581 -12.13 -2.20 1.00
N ALA A 582 -12.55 -1.69 2.16
CA ALA A 582 -11.82 -0.70 2.92
C ALA A 582 -11.92 -0.93 4.43
N ASP A 583 -10.81 -0.74 5.13
CA ASP A 583 -10.65 -1.04 6.54
C ASP A 583 -11.33 -0.02 7.46
N PRO A 584 -12.24 -0.46 8.34
CA PRO A 584 -12.86 0.42 9.32
C PRO A 584 -11.92 0.83 10.48
N ARG A 585 -10.74 0.21 10.63
CA ARG A 585 -9.75 0.60 11.64
C ARG A 585 -9.20 2.02 11.41
N ARG A 586 -9.32 2.49 10.16
CA ARG A 586 -9.04 3.87 9.75
C ARG A 586 -10.23 4.43 8.97
N GLU A 587 -10.13 5.62 8.40
CA GLU A 587 -11.21 6.26 7.63
C GLU A 587 -11.21 5.89 6.15
N ALA A 588 -10.71 4.72 5.82
CA ALA A 588 -10.68 4.26 4.43
C ALA A 588 -12.08 4.06 3.87
N TYR A 589 -12.26 4.32 2.58
CA TYR A 589 -13.52 4.12 1.87
C TYR A 589 -13.30 3.52 0.49
N SER A 590 -14.26 2.71 0.07
CA SER A 590 -14.32 2.13 -1.26
C SER A 590 -15.60 2.53 -1.98
N LEU A 591 -15.51 2.75 -3.28
CA LEU A 591 -16.62 3.06 -4.16
C LEU A 591 -16.45 2.30 -5.48
N ALA A 592 -17.57 1.89 -6.09
CA ALA A 592 -17.59 1.22 -7.39
C ALA A 592 -18.88 1.55 -8.15
N TYR A 593 -18.89 1.34 -9.48
CA TYR A 593 -20.06 1.58 -10.34
C TYR A 593 -20.14 0.62 -11.52
#